data_1f3c7da8d16435f4c0e994e230886f02
#
_entry.id   1f3c7da8d16435f4c0e994e230886f02
#
_cell.length_a   1.000
_cell.length_b   1.000
_cell.length_c   1.000
_cell.angle_alpha   90.00
_cell.angle_beta   90.00
_cell.angle_gamma   90.00
#
_symmetry.space_group_name_H-M   'P 1'
#
loop_
_entity.id
_entity.type
_entity.pdbx_description
1 polymer ?
#
loop_
_entity_poly.entity_id
_entity_poly.type
_entity_poly.pdbx_seq_one_letter_code
_entity_poly.pdbx_strand_id
1 'polypeptide(L)'
;IPLVLRERGSGTLDVFERSLLRHNLKLSSLNVLMYLGSTESIKLFLEHTDCMGIVSIRSVYKELVAGNFRVVEIKGMPMQREFNFVQLQGQEGGLSQAFMRFAGHHSKSL
;
A
#
# COMPACT_ATOMS: atom_id res chain seq x y z
N ILE A 1 2.60 10.00 -2.91
CA ILE A 1 3.32 8.78 -2.59
C ILE A 1 3.03 7.71 -3.62
N PRO A 2 4.05 7.16 -4.23
CA PRO A 2 3.85 6.22 -5.33
C PRO A 2 3.26 4.89 -4.85
N LEU A 3 2.34 4.37 -5.64
CA LEU A 3 1.68 3.10 -5.35
C LEU A 3 1.90 2.12 -6.49
N VAL A 4 1.98 0.84 -6.17
CA VAL A 4 1.90 -0.22 -7.16
C VAL A 4 0.70 -1.08 -6.80
N LEU A 5 -0.06 -1.46 -7.81
CA LEU A 5 -1.34 -2.14 -7.62
C LEU A 5 -1.40 -3.38 -8.49
N ARG A 6 -2.32 -4.30 -8.12
CA ARG A 6 -2.65 -5.40 -9.01
C ARG A 6 -3.43 -4.84 -10.19
N GLU A 7 -3.30 -5.49 -11.31
CA GLU A 7 -4.01 -5.03 -12.49
C GLU A 7 -5.50 -5.32 -12.39
N ARG A 8 -6.26 -4.67 -13.26
CA ARG A 8 -7.71 -4.78 -13.25
C ARG A 8 -8.11 -6.23 -13.49
N GLY A 9 -9.15 -6.64 -12.80
CA GLY A 9 -9.55 -8.03 -12.81
C GLY A 9 -9.15 -8.79 -11.57
N SER A 10 -8.26 -8.23 -10.78
CA SER A 10 -7.93 -8.83 -9.48
C SER A 10 -8.97 -8.37 -8.48
N GLY A 11 -9.31 -9.25 -7.54
CA GLY A 11 -10.26 -8.88 -6.51
C GLY A 11 -9.75 -7.75 -5.63
N THR A 12 -8.46 -7.72 -5.41
CA THR A 12 -7.85 -6.71 -4.56
C THR A 12 -8.06 -5.30 -5.12
N LEU A 13 -7.85 -5.13 -6.42
CA LEU A 13 -8.03 -3.82 -7.01
C LEU A 13 -9.49 -3.37 -6.93
N ASP A 14 -10.41 -4.28 -7.17
CA ASP A 14 -11.83 -3.94 -7.12
C ASP A 14 -12.24 -3.50 -5.72
N VAL A 15 -11.78 -4.20 -4.70
CA VAL A 15 -12.10 -3.86 -3.33
C VAL A 15 -11.50 -2.52 -2.96
N PHE A 16 -10.27 -2.30 -3.37
CA PHE A 16 -9.59 -1.03 -3.09
C PHE A 16 -10.32 0.14 -3.75
N GLU A 17 -10.69 -0.02 -5.02
CA GLU A 17 -11.37 1.05 -5.74
C GLU A 17 -12.71 1.39 -5.10
N ARG A 18 -13.46 0.37 -4.69
CA ARG A 18 -14.73 0.61 -4.00
C ARG A 18 -14.52 1.33 -2.68
N SER A 19 -13.45 0.99 -1.99
CA SER A 19 -13.14 1.67 -0.73
C SER A 19 -12.84 3.15 -0.97
N LEU A 20 -12.09 3.45 -2.03
CA LEU A 20 -11.81 4.83 -2.37
C LEU A 20 -13.08 5.61 -2.63
N LEU A 21 -13.99 5.02 -3.39
CA LEU A 21 -15.24 5.70 -3.72
C LEU A 21 -16.07 6.01 -2.49
N ARG A 22 -16.05 5.13 -1.52
CA ARG A 22 -16.76 5.38 -0.27
C ARG A 22 -16.20 6.56 0.50
N HIS A 23 -14.96 6.93 0.22
CA HIS A 23 -14.33 8.08 0.85
C HIS A 23 -14.22 9.27 -0.10
N ASN A 24 -15.03 9.26 -1.16
CA ASN A 24 -15.04 10.32 -2.16
C ASN A 24 -13.71 10.52 -2.85
N LEU A 25 -12.99 9.41 -3.05
CA LEU A 25 -11.71 9.43 -3.73
C LEU A 25 -11.81 8.63 -5.01
N LYS A 26 -10.96 8.95 -5.96
CA LYS A 26 -10.89 8.24 -7.22
C LYS A 26 -9.49 7.69 -7.42
N LEU A 27 -9.42 6.53 -8.05
CA LEU A 27 -8.14 5.93 -8.35
C LEU A 27 -7.26 6.86 -9.17
N SER A 28 -7.87 7.62 -10.06
CA SER A 28 -7.14 8.54 -10.92
C SER A 28 -6.48 9.69 -10.17
N SER A 29 -6.88 9.93 -8.92
CA SER A 29 -6.28 10.99 -8.13
C SER A 29 -5.05 10.53 -7.36
N LEU A 30 -4.71 9.26 -7.46
CA LEU A 30 -3.57 8.70 -6.75
C LEU A 30 -2.37 8.59 -7.68
N ASN A 31 -1.19 8.60 -7.08
CA ASN A 31 0.05 8.46 -7.84
C ASN A 31 0.36 6.97 -8.01
N VAL A 32 -0.20 6.37 -9.04
CA VAL A 32 0.01 4.95 -9.33
C VAL A 32 1.16 4.82 -10.31
N LEU A 33 2.24 4.17 -9.87
CA LEU A 33 3.40 3.95 -10.72
C LEU A 33 3.13 2.88 -11.75
N MET A 34 2.49 1.80 -11.34
CA MET A 34 2.38 0.65 -12.21
C MET A 34 1.31 -0.30 -11.72
N TYR A 35 0.70 -1.00 -12.65
CA TYR A 35 -0.21 -2.11 -12.36
C TYR A 35 0.52 -3.39 -12.69
N LEU A 36 0.54 -4.32 -11.77
CA LEU A 36 1.30 -5.56 -11.92
C LEU A 36 0.39 -6.77 -11.88
N GLY A 37 0.80 -7.80 -12.58
CA GLY A 37 -0.04 -8.97 -12.79
C GLY A 37 -0.05 -9.96 -11.65
N SER A 38 0.79 -9.81 -10.66
CA SER A 38 0.83 -10.77 -9.56
C SER A 38 1.34 -10.11 -8.30
N THR A 39 0.99 -10.72 -7.17
CA THR A 39 1.51 -10.27 -5.88
C THR A 39 3.02 -10.44 -5.79
N GLU A 40 3.54 -11.49 -6.41
CA GLU A 40 5.00 -11.69 -6.38
C GLU A 40 5.74 -10.57 -7.10
N SER A 41 5.16 -10.07 -8.19
CA SER A 41 5.75 -8.92 -8.87
C SER A 41 5.71 -7.69 -8.00
N ILE A 42 4.62 -7.50 -7.27
CA ILE A 42 4.51 -6.37 -6.36
C ILE A 42 5.61 -6.46 -5.29
N LYS A 43 5.82 -7.63 -4.72
CA LYS A 43 6.86 -7.81 -3.70
C LYS A 43 8.23 -7.42 -4.24
N LEU A 44 8.54 -7.87 -5.45
CA LEU A 44 9.82 -7.53 -6.06
C LEU A 44 9.95 -6.02 -6.27
N PHE A 45 8.87 -5.40 -6.72
CA PHE A 45 8.88 -3.98 -6.96
C PHE A 45 9.12 -3.21 -5.65
N LEU A 46 8.48 -3.67 -4.56
CA LEU A 46 8.66 -3.05 -3.26
C LEU A 46 10.10 -3.15 -2.77
N GLU A 47 10.79 -4.23 -3.11
CA GLU A 47 12.17 -4.42 -2.69
C GLU A 47 13.15 -3.53 -3.43
N HIS A 48 12.78 -3.06 -4.61
CA HIS A 48 13.71 -2.35 -5.47
C HIS A 48 13.28 -0.93 -5.80
N THR A 49 12.11 -0.51 -5.36
CA THR A 49 11.58 0.82 -5.68
C THR A 49 10.94 1.41 -4.44
N ASP A 50 11.15 2.69 -4.27
CA ASP A 50 10.62 3.41 -3.11
C ASP A 50 9.13 3.69 -3.31
N CYS A 51 8.29 2.76 -2.90
CA CYS A 51 6.85 2.85 -3.13
C CYS A 51 6.10 1.96 -2.14
N MET A 52 4.77 2.03 -2.19
CA MET A 52 3.92 1.15 -1.40
C MET A 52 3.10 0.27 -2.32
N GLY A 53 2.80 -0.91 -1.85
CA GLY A 53 1.91 -1.82 -2.56
C GLY A 53 0.65 -2.07 -1.76
N ILE A 54 -0.41 -2.48 -2.45
CA ILE A 54 -1.65 -2.85 -1.81
C ILE A 54 -1.83 -4.34 -2.04
N VAL A 55 -1.73 -5.10 -0.96
CA VAL A 55 -1.76 -6.56 -1.03
C VAL A 55 -2.50 -7.11 0.18
N SER A 56 -2.90 -8.37 0.08
CA SER A 56 -3.51 -9.03 1.22
C SER A 56 -2.42 -9.40 2.23
N ILE A 57 -2.77 -9.35 3.49
CA ILE A 57 -1.82 -9.71 4.55
C ILE A 57 -1.34 -11.14 4.37
N ARG A 58 -2.24 -12.02 3.93
CA ARG A 58 -1.88 -13.42 3.78
C ARG A 58 -0.77 -13.62 2.76
N SER A 59 -0.77 -12.82 1.71
CA SER A 59 0.21 -12.99 0.65
C SER A 59 1.60 -12.48 1.03
N VAL A 60 1.70 -11.67 2.08
CA VAL A 60 2.99 -11.13 2.53
C VAL A 60 3.29 -11.53 3.98
N TYR A 61 2.59 -12.52 4.49
CA TYR A 61 2.71 -12.89 5.89
C TYR A 61 4.14 -13.23 6.28
N LYS A 62 4.82 -14.02 5.46
CA LYS A 62 6.18 -14.42 5.77
C LYS A 62 7.11 -13.22 5.84
N GLU A 63 6.94 -12.31 4.92
CA GLU A 63 7.79 -11.12 4.88
C GLU A 63 7.51 -10.20 6.05
N LEU A 64 6.25 -10.12 6.50
CA LEU A 64 5.91 -9.33 7.67
C LEU A 64 6.53 -9.91 8.93
N VAL A 65 6.41 -11.23 9.09
CA VAL A 65 6.98 -11.90 10.26
C VAL A 65 8.50 -11.78 10.27
N ALA A 66 9.11 -11.87 9.11
CA ALA A 66 10.56 -11.76 9.00
C ALA A 66 11.06 -10.33 9.16
N GLY A 67 10.15 -9.36 9.14
CA GLY A 67 10.54 -7.96 9.27
C GLY A 67 11.01 -7.31 7.99
N ASN A 68 10.79 -7.96 6.83
CA ASN A 68 11.20 -7.40 5.55
C ASN A 68 10.23 -6.33 5.06
N PHE A 69 8.94 -6.52 5.32
CA PHE A 69 7.92 -5.56 4.96
C PHE A 69 7.18 -5.10 6.21
N ARG A 70 6.47 -4.00 6.09
CA ARG A 70 5.64 -3.53 7.18
C ARG A 70 4.33 -2.99 6.64
N VAL A 71 3.29 -3.05 7.46
CA VAL A 71 1.99 -2.51 7.12
C VAL A 71 2.00 -1.02 7.44
N VAL A 72 1.41 -0.24 6.54
CA VAL A 72 1.32 1.20 6.73
C VAL A 72 -0.14 1.58 6.83
N GLU A 73 -0.48 2.37 7.82
CA GLU A 73 -1.82 2.89 7.98
C GLU A 73 -1.93 4.27 7.40
N ILE A 74 -3.04 4.56 6.73
CA ILE A 74 -3.26 5.86 6.13
C ILE A 74 -4.47 6.48 6.78
N LYS A 75 -4.29 7.66 7.30
CA LYS A 75 -5.37 8.40 7.93
C LYS A 75 -6.47 8.69 6.91
N GLY A 76 -7.69 8.43 7.30
CA GLY A 76 -8.82 8.63 6.41
C GLY A 76 -9.17 7.42 5.57
N MET A 77 -8.35 6.38 5.64
CA MET A 77 -8.59 5.12 4.93
C MET A 77 -8.61 4.02 5.96
N PRO A 78 -9.76 3.51 6.31
CA PRO A 78 -9.81 2.44 7.32
C PRO A 78 -9.10 1.19 6.84
N MET A 79 -8.52 0.48 7.79
CA MET A 79 -7.85 -0.78 7.51
C MET A 79 -8.85 -1.77 6.93
N GLN A 80 -8.47 -2.41 5.85
CA GLN A 80 -9.32 -3.40 5.21
C GLN A 80 -8.92 -4.79 5.67
N ARG A 81 -9.88 -5.69 5.70
CA ARG A 81 -9.57 -7.06 6.08
C ARG A 81 -8.88 -7.82 4.96
N GLU A 82 -9.20 -7.47 3.72
CA GLU A 82 -8.68 -8.19 2.56
C GLU A 82 -7.34 -7.69 2.09
N PHE A 83 -7.03 -6.43 2.34
CA PHE A 83 -5.77 -5.87 1.85
C PHE A 83 -5.28 -4.76 2.77
N ASN A 84 -4.01 -4.44 2.63
CA ASN A 84 -3.38 -3.36 3.39
C ASN A 84 -2.29 -2.73 2.55
N PHE A 85 -1.91 -1.52 2.95
CA PHE A 85 -0.76 -0.85 2.37
C PHE A 85 0.49 -1.43 2.99
N VAL A 86 1.46 -1.80 2.17
CA VAL A 86 2.67 -2.44 2.61
C VAL A 86 3.86 -1.78 1.94
N GLN A 87 4.95 -1.64 2.67
CA GLN A 87 6.19 -1.14 2.08
C GLN A 87 7.37 -1.87 2.69
N LEU A 88 8.52 -1.72 2.07
CA LEU A 88 9.74 -2.33 2.56
C LEU A 88 10.12 -1.72 3.89
N GLN A 89 10.53 -2.55 4.83
CA GLN A 89 10.99 -2.09 6.12
C GLN A 89 12.30 -1.31 5.91
N GLY A 90 12.44 -0.23 6.62
CA GLY A 90 13.64 0.57 6.49
C GLY A 90 13.50 1.77 5.58
N GLN A 91 12.30 2.00 5.04
CA GLN A 91 12.06 3.14 4.17
C GLN A 91 11.62 4.38 4.94
N GLU A 92 11.76 4.36 6.24
CA GLU A 92 11.26 5.42 7.10
C GLU A 92 11.92 6.77 6.83
N GLY A 93 13.19 6.74 6.50
CA GLY A 93 13.92 7.97 6.28
C GLY A 93 13.53 8.69 5.02
N GLY A 94 12.95 7.98 4.08
CA GLY A 94 12.56 8.54 2.81
C GLY A 94 11.05 8.56 2.66
N LEU A 95 10.53 7.57 1.94
CA LEU A 95 9.13 7.53 1.61
C LEU A 95 8.23 7.49 2.83
N SER A 96 8.56 6.65 3.78
CA SER A 96 7.71 6.47 4.94
C SER A 96 7.56 7.75 5.74
N GLN A 97 8.64 8.44 5.94
CA GLN A 97 8.59 9.67 6.71
C GLN A 97 7.79 10.74 6.00
N ALA A 98 8.00 10.89 4.70
CA ALA A 98 7.25 11.85 3.93
C ALA A 98 5.76 11.51 3.94
N PHE A 99 5.46 10.22 3.87
CA PHE A 99 4.11 9.74 3.89
C PHE A 99 3.44 10.03 5.23
N MET A 100 4.14 9.78 6.29
CA MET A 100 3.61 10.04 7.62
C MET A 100 3.28 11.51 7.82
N ARG A 101 4.14 12.39 7.34
CA ARG A 101 3.87 13.81 7.42
C ARG A 101 2.64 14.19 6.63
N PHE A 102 2.47 13.53 5.49
CA PHE A 102 1.36 13.81 4.61
C PHE A 102 0.03 13.31 5.17
N ALA A 103 0.02 12.09 5.59
CA ALA A 103 -1.20 11.50 6.10
C ALA A 103 -1.46 11.88 7.48
N GLY A 104 -0.65 12.44 7.85
CA GLY A 104 -1.03 12.86 8.64
C GLY A 104 -0.46 13.13 9.87
N HIS A 105 0.33 13.97 10.00
CA HIS A 105 0.40 14.17 11.35
C HIS A 105 -0.95 14.04 11.92
N HIS A 106 -1.76 13.55 11.14
CA HIS A 106 -2.96 13.17 11.71
C HIS A 106 -2.95 11.82 12.22
N SER A 107 -1.96 11.10 12.01
CA SER A 107 -1.97 9.75 12.51
C SER A 107 -0.76 9.55 13.35
N LYS A 108 -0.90 9.84 14.59
CA LYS A 108 0.20 9.65 15.50
C LYS A 108 0.58 8.23 15.64
N SER A 109 -0.28 7.34 15.24
CA SER A 109 0.03 5.94 15.32
C SER A 109 1.05 5.49 14.29
N LEU A 110 1.34 6.31 13.36
CA LEU A 110 2.34 5.93 12.34
C LEU A 110 3.78 6.19 12.80
#